data_4f3ca0434019686a18f21bfe25790dd0
#
_entry.id   4f3ca0434019686a18f21bfe25790dd0
#
_cell.length_a   1.000
_cell.length_b   1.000
_cell.length_c   1.000
_cell.angle_alpha   90.00
_cell.angle_beta   90.00
_cell.angle_gamma   90.00
#
_symmetry.space_group_name_H-M   'P 1'
#
loop_
_entity.id
_entity.type
_entity.pdbx_description
1 polymer ?
#
loop_
_entity_poly.entity_id
_entity_poly.type
_entity_poly.pdbx_seq_one_letter_code
_entity_poly.pdbx_strand_id
1 'polypeptide(L)'
;MKFAKETITLLDQVNALYPGSVVLRGNEDTSGVITHDQVSTSMLGTRLMVEVNDGTAPDFLATSELLLMLLTLNGYPQVYFQLKDDDVELTNQLMVMATYLYQPALRAIVCREQAAHGLLTDDVVKGVVAGVQQTISKETADDNGEAALRLLTLLDLQVFVHAVPNDTTAIVEKMAALYPKAWSAAEKIAIAMKIDDRY
;
A
#
# COMPACT_ATOMS: atom_id res chain seq x y z
N MET A 1 -1.14 18.66 -13.78
CA MET A 1 -0.39 18.15 -12.62
C MET A 1 1.10 18.12 -12.91
N LYS A 2 1.97 18.39 -11.92
CA LYS A 2 3.43 18.33 -12.07
C LYS A 2 3.98 17.42 -10.96
N PHE A 3 4.53 16.28 -11.35
CA PHE A 3 5.19 15.36 -10.44
C PHE A 3 6.58 15.86 -10.03
N ALA A 4 7.06 15.42 -8.87
CA ALA A 4 8.42 15.64 -8.40
C ALA A 4 9.45 14.98 -9.33
N LYS A 5 10.69 15.43 -9.24
CA LYS A 5 11.80 14.91 -10.05
C LYS A 5 12.03 13.42 -9.79
N GLU A 6 11.89 13.00 -8.54
CA GLU A 6 12.05 11.61 -8.09
C GLU A 6 11.03 10.70 -8.76
N THR A 7 9.77 11.12 -8.82
CA THR A 7 8.68 10.39 -9.49
C THR A 7 8.95 10.24 -10.99
N ILE A 8 9.41 11.31 -11.64
CA ILE A 8 9.75 11.27 -13.06
C ILE A 8 10.96 10.36 -13.32
N THR A 9 11.97 10.39 -12.44
CA THR A 9 13.13 9.49 -12.56
C THR A 9 12.73 8.02 -12.44
N LEU A 10 11.82 7.68 -11.51
CA LEU A 10 11.27 6.31 -11.39
C LEU A 10 10.45 5.92 -12.61
N LEU A 11 9.63 6.84 -13.14
CA LEU A 11 8.87 6.60 -14.37
C LEU A 11 9.79 6.29 -15.56
N ASP A 12 10.90 7.02 -15.71
CA ASP A 12 11.90 6.77 -16.76
C ASP A 12 12.56 5.38 -16.59
N GLN A 13 12.86 4.97 -15.36
CA GLN A 13 13.39 3.63 -15.07
C GLN A 13 12.39 2.52 -15.44
N VAL A 14 11.11 2.70 -15.09
CA VAL A 14 10.05 1.76 -15.47
C VAL A 14 9.94 1.69 -16.99
N ASN A 15 9.90 2.83 -17.68
CA ASN A 15 9.80 2.88 -19.14
C ASN A 15 11.01 2.27 -19.86
N ALA A 16 12.19 2.25 -19.23
CA ALA A 16 13.37 1.58 -19.79
C ALA A 16 13.25 0.05 -19.77
N LEU A 17 12.45 -0.52 -18.88
CA LEU A 17 12.29 -1.97 -18.71
C LEU A 17 10.95 -2.50 -19.23
N TYR A 18 9.91 -1.68 -19.19
CA TYR A 18 8.56 -2.08 -19.61
C TYR A 18 8.47 -2.22 -21.13
N PRO A 19 7.87 -3.29 -21.67
CA PRO A 19 7.83 -3.56 -23.12
C PRO A 19 6.95 -2.59 -23.92
N GLY A 20 6.19 -1.72 -23.27
CA GLY A 20 5.37 -0.69 -23.88
C GLY A 20 5.80 0.69 -23.39
N SER A 21 4.83 1.52 -23.02
CA SER A 21 5.09 2.76 -22.31
C SER A 21 4.15 2.91 -21.12
N VAL A 22 4.67 3.46 -20.03
CA VAL A 22 3.90 3.80 -18.82
C VAL A 22 3.70 5.31 -18.80
N VAL A 23 2.48 5.75 -18.53
CA VAL A 23 2.10 7.16 -18.47
C VAL A 23 1.40 7.41 -17.14
N LEU A 24 1.82 8.45 -16.43
CA LEU A 24 1.14 8.91 -15.22
C LEU A 24 0.09 9.96 -15.58
N ARG A 25 -1.08 9.82 -14.97
CA ARG A 25 -2.20 10.77 -15.08
C ARG A 25 -2.77 11.06 -13.69
N GLY A 26 -3.07 12.34 -13.42
CA GLY A 26 -3.86 12.72 -12.25
C GLY A 26 -5.35 12.59 -12.53
N ASN A 27 -6.12 12.20 -11.53
CA ASN A 27 -7.56 12.40 -11.49
C ASN A 27 -7.89 13.46 -10.43
N GLU A 28 -8.92 14.24 -10.64
CA GLU A 28 -9.30 15.35 -9.77
C GLU A 28 -10.08 14.85 -8.54
N ASP A 29 -9.39 14.24 -7.57
CA ASP A 29 -9.98 13.88 -6.28
C ASP A 29 -9.31 14.68 -5.15
N THR A 30 -10.10 15.26 -4.28
CA THR A 30 -9.66 16.14 -3.19
C THR A 30 -9.98 15.59 -1.80
N SER A 31 -10.14 14.29 -1.65
CA SER A 31 -10.60 13.68 -0.39
C SER A 31 -9.69 13.91 0.82
N GLY A 32 -8.42 14.21 0.61
CA GLY A 32 -7.46 14.40 1.71
C GLY A 32 -7.08 13.11 2.44
N VAL A 33 -7.54 11.96 1.96
CA VAL A 33 -7.37 10.63 2.54
C VAL A 33 -6.54 9.78 1.58
N ILE A 34 -5.68 8.90 2.07
CA ILE A 34 -4.89 7.99 1.24
C ILE A 34 -5.37 6.56 1.47
N THR A 35 -5.97 5.97 0.43
CA THR A 35 -6.48 4.59 0.39
C THR A 35 -5.94 3.85 -0.85
N HIS A 36 -6.04 2.53 -0.88
CA HIS A 36 -5.52 1.72 -1.99
C HIS A 36 -6.26 1.90 -3.31
N ASP A 37 -7.51 2.34 -3.28
CA ASP A 37 -8.37 2.57 -4.43
C ASP A 37 -8.12 3.90 -5.16
N GLN A 38 -7.17 4.70 -4.68
CA GLN A 38 -6.81 5.99 -5.28
C GLN A 38 -5.76 5.87 -6.40
N VAL A 39 -5.32 4.68 -6.69
CA VAL A 39 -4.48 4.37 -7.85
C VAL A 39 -5.18 3.34 -8.69
N SER A 40 -5.31 3.61 -9.97
CA SER A 40 -5.84 2.64 -10.93
C SER A 40 -4.91 2.50 -12.11
N THR A 41 -4.87 1.31 -12.69
CA THR A 41 -4.11 1.02 -13.88
C THR A 41 -5.02 0.57 -15.00
N SER A 42 -4.80 1.08 -16.20
CA SER A 42 -5.57 0.70 -17.39
C SER A 42 -4.68 0.62 -18.62
N MET A 43 -5.04 -0.27 -19.56
CA MET A 43 -4.32 -0.40 -20.83
C MET A 43 -4.99 0.42 -21.92
N LEU A 44 -4.21 1.27 -22.59
CA LEU A 44 -4.63 2.00 -23.78
C LEU A 44 -3.72 1.62 -24.94
N GLY A 45 -4.08 0.58 -25.70
CA GLY A 45 -3.22 -0.03 -26.68
C GLY A 45 -1.98 -0.64 -26.04
N THR A 46 -0.78 -0.19 -26.41
CA THR A 46 0.50 -0.62 -25.81
C THR A 46 0.93 0.25 -24.62
N ARG A 47 0.11 1.22 -24.22
CA ARG A 47 0.41 2.11 -23.11
C ARG A 47 -0.30 1.63 -21.86
N LEU A 48 0.44 1.54 -20.76
CA LEU A 48 -0.13 1.38 -19.43
C LEU A 48 -0.32 2.76 -18.81
N MET A 49 -1.55 3.11 -18.52
CA MET A 49 -1.90 4.34 -17.83
C MET A 49 -2.01 4.05 -16.34
N VAL A 50 -1.26 4.79 -15.53
CA VAL A 50 -1.36 4.80 -14.08
C VAL A 50 -2.04 6.12 -13.69
N GLU A 51 -3.27 6.03 -13.24
CA GLU A 51 -4.05 7.18 -12.76
C GLU A 51 -3.94 7.26 -11.25
N VAL A 52 -3.54 8.40 -10.75
CA VAL A 52 -3.40 8.68 -9.31
C VAL A 52 -4.29 9.83 -8.90
N ASN A 53 -4.76 9.80 -7.66
CA ASN A 53 -5.42 10.93 -7.05
C ASN A 53 -4.43 12.10 -6.94
N ASP A 54 -4.71 13.22 -7.59
CA ASP A 54 -3.83 14.39 -7.62
C ASP A 54 -4.11 15.41 -6.52
N GLY A 55 -5.19 15.25 -5.77
CA GLY A 55 -5.54 16.11 -4.64
C GLY A 55 -4.78 15.78 -3.35
N THR A 56 -4.27 14.52 -3.22
CA THR A 56 -3.64 14.08 -1.97
C THR A 56 -2.40 13.24 -2.27
N ALA A 57 -1.22 13.80 -1.99
CA ALA A 57 0.07 13.09 -2.08
C ALA A 57 0.31 12.33 -3.41
N PRO A 58 0.15 12.98 -4.58
CA PRO A 58 0.24 12.29 -5.87
C PRO A 58 1.60 11.62 -6.11
N ASP A 59 2.69 12.20 -5.64
CA ASP A 59 4.03 11.60 -5.77
C ASP A 59 4.17 10.33 -4.94
N PHE A 60 3.60 10.31 -3.72
CA PHE A 60 3.57 9.11 -2.89
C PHE A 60 2.79 7.97 -3.57
N LEU A 61 1.60 8.27 -4.09
CA LEU A 61 0.76 7.30 -4.78
C LEU A 61 1.43 6.78 -6.07
N ALA A 62 1.92 7.69 -6.91
CA ALA A 62 2.59 7.33 -8.16
C ALA A 62 3.86 6.50 -7.91
N THR A 63 4.69 6.90 -6.97
CA THR A 63 5.94 6.17 -6.66
C THR A 63 5.68 4.81 -6.03
N SER A 64 4.62 4.64 -5.24
CA SER A 64 4.21 3.32 -4.75
C SER A 64 3.99 2.35 -5.91
N GLU A 65 3.22 2.74 -6.92
CA GLU A 65 2.92 1.89 -8.06
C GLU A 65 4.15 1.65 -8.96
N LEU A 66 4.91 2.71 -9.24
CA LEU A 66 6.14 2.60 -10.06
C LEU A 66 7.19 1.69 -9.41
N LEU A 67 7.35 1.74 -8.10
CA LEU A 67 8.27 0.86 -7.37
C LEU A 67 7.79 -0.60 -7.39
N LEU A 68 6.50 -0.86 -7.23
CA LEU A 68 5.94 -2.21 -7.39
C LEU A 68 6.16 -2.76 -8.80
N MET A 69 5.98 -1.92 -9.83
CA MET A 69 6.30 -2.27 -11.21
C MET A 69 7.78 -2.59 -11.39
N LEU A 70 8.68 -1.78 -10.83
CA LEU A 70 10.13 -2.02 -10.91
C LEU A 70 10.53 -3.32 -10.22
N LEU A 71 9.97 -3.63 -9.05
CA LEU A 71 10.19 -4.91 -8.39
C LEU A 71 9.79 -6.08 -9.30
N THR A 72 8.62 -5.99 -9.91
CA THR A 72 8.13 -7.02 -10.84
C THR A 72 9.03 -7.15 -12.08
N LEU A 73 9.38 -6.04 -12.72
CA LEU A 73 10.22 -6.01 -13.93
C LEU A 73 11.65 -6.49 -13.67
N ASN A 74 12.16 -6.31 -12.45
CA ASN A 74 13.46 -6.83 -12.02
C ASN A 74 13.41 -8.28 -11.51
N GLY A 75 12.27 -8.97 -11.68
CA GLY A 75 12.14 -10.40 -11.35
C GLY A 75 11.96 -10.67 -9.85
N TYR A 76 11.51 -9.69 -9.07
CA TYR A 76 11.15 -9.95 -7.67
C TYR A 76 10.04 -11.02 -7.63
N PRO A 77 10.13 -11.99 -6.70
CA PRO A 77 9.17 -13.09 -6.66
C PRO A 77 7.73 -12.59 -6.58
N GLN A 78 6.90 -13.07 -7.49
CA GLN A 78 5.47 -12.82 -7.50
C GLN A 78 4.75 -14.04 -6.97
N VAL A 79 3.76 -13.85 -6.12
CA VAL A 79 2.93 -14.94 -5.64
C VAL A 79 1.73 -15.08 -6.57
N TYR A 80 1.67 -16.20 -7.28
CA TYR A 80 0.54 -16.54 -8.12
C TYR A 80 -0.28 -17.61 -7.42
N PHE A 81 -1.55 -17.33 -7.17
CA PHE A 81 -2.48 -18.29 -6.63
C PHE A 81 -3.23 -18.98 -7.77
N GLN A 82 -3.06 -20.28 -7.92
CA GLN A 82 -3.94 -21.10 -8.75
C GLN A 82 -4.98 -21.74 -7.85
N LEU A 83 -6.18 -21.20 -7.83
CA LEU A 83 -7.31 -21.82 -7.16
C LEU A 83 -8.00 -22.74 -8.15
N LYS A 84 -8.15 -24.01 -7.77
CA LYS A 84 -8.85 -25.04 -8.55
C LYS A 84 -10.24 -25.30 -7.99
N ASP A 85 -10.90 -24.28 -7.50
CA ASP A 85 -12.22 -24.42 -6.93
C ASP A 85 -13.26 -23.88 -7.93
N ASP A 86 -14.34 -24.64 -8.11
CA ASP A 86 -15.47 -24.22 -8.94
C ASP A 86 -16.33 -23.15 -8.23
N ASP A 87 -16.06 -22.89 -6.92
CA ASP A 87 -16.69 -21.82 -6.15
C ASP A 87 -15.99 -20.47 -6.41
N VAL A 88 -16.61 -19.66 -7.25
CA VAL A 88 -16.12 -18.34 -7.66
C VAL A 88 -16.02 -17.37 -6.48
N GLU A 89 -16.96 -17.45 -5.54
CA GLU A 89 -16.98 -16.55 -4.37
C GLU A 89 -15.85 -16.88 -3.40
N LEU A 90 -15.67 -18.15 -3.06
CA LEU A 90 -14.55 -18.62 -2.24
C LEU A 90 -13.20 -18.30 -2.93
N THR A 91 -13.12 -18.52 -4.23
CA THR A 91 -11.92 -18.17 -5.02
C THR A 91 -11.58 -16.69 -4.90
N ASN A 92 -12.55 -15.80 -5.06
CA ASN A 92 -12.33 -14.36 -4.94
C ASN A 92 -11.91 -13.96 -3.52
N GLN A 93 -12.54 -14.52 -2.49
CA GLN A 93 -12.17 -14.27 -1.09
C GLN A 93 -10.73 -14.70 -0.79
N LEU A 94 -10.33 -15.89 -1.24
CA LEU A 94 -8.97 -16.40 -1.07
C LEU A 94 -7.94 -15.57 -1.84
N MET A 95 -8.25 -15.11 -3.05
CA MET A 95 -7.39 -14.20 -3.81
C MET A 95 -7.19 -12.86 -3.11
N VAL A 96 -8.25 -12.28 -2.58
CA VAL A 96 -8.19 -11.03 -1.80
C VAL A 96 -7.32 -11.23 -0.57
N MET A 97 -7.56 -12.28 0.23
CA MET A 97 -6.76 -12.59 1.42
C MET A 97 -5.28 -12.80 1.07
N ALA A 98 -5.00 -13.53 0.00
CA ALA A 98 -3.64 -13.80 -0.45
C ALA A 98 -2.92 -12.52 -0.88
N THR A 99 -3.61 -11.62 -1.58
CA THR A 99 -3.08 -10.31 -1.94
C THR A 99 -2.72 -9.49 -0.70
N TYR A 100 -3.63 -9.41 0.26
CA TYR A 100 -3.39 -8.71 1.52
C TYR A 100 -2.24 -9.30 2.35
N LEU A 101 -2.01 -10.62 2.31
CA LEU A 101 -0.89 -11.24 3.01
C LEU A 101 0.47 -10.97 2.33
N TYR A 102 0.47 -10.80 1.02
CA TYR A 102 1.68 -10.55 0.26
C TYR A 102 2.07 -9.05 0.24
N GLN A 103 1.11 -8.16 0.21
CA GLN A 103 1.31 -6.72 0.14
C GLN A 103 2.23 -6.14 1.24
N PRO A 104 2.13 -6.52 2.53
CA PRO A 104 2.98 -5.95 3.57
C PRO A 104 4.48 -6.13 3.31
N ALA A 105 4.89 -7.27 2.75
CA ALA A 105 6.30 -7.52 2.41
C ALA A 105 6.79 -6.57 1.31
N LEU A 106 5.99 -6.37 0.26
CA LEU A 106 6.29 -5.41 -0.80
C LEU A 106 6.25 -3.97 -0.29
N ARG A 107 5.25 -3.67 0.54
CA ARG A 107 5.10 -2.36 1.16
C ARG A 107 6.33 -1.97 1.97
N ALA A 108 6.95 -2.90 2.70
CA ALA A 108 8.16 -2.63 3.46
C ALA A 108 9.31 -2.12 2.57
N ILE A 109 9.48 -2.72 1.38
CA ILE A 109 10.49 -2.31 0.40
C ILE A 109 10.13 -0.94 -0.19
N VAL A 110 8.88 -0.78 -0.64
CA VAL A 110 8.39 0.46 -1.26
C VAL A 110 8.48 1.64 -0.30
N CYS A 111 7.99 1.50 0.93
CA CYS A 111 8.02 2.58 1.93
C CYS A 111 9.45 2.98 2.30
N ARG A 112 10.39 2.04 2.33
CA ARG A 112 11.80 2.34 2.60
C ARG A 112 12.40 3.20 1.50
N GLU A 113 12.15 2.86 0.24
CA GLU A 113 12.58 3.68 -0.90
C GLU A 113 11.91 5.05 -0.88
N GLN A 114 10.64 5.12 -0.60
CA GLN A 114 9.93 6.39 -0.46
C GLN A 114 10.49 7.24 0.69
N ALA A 115 10.83 6.63 1.82
CA ALA A 115 11.48 7.32 2.94
C ALA A 115 12.85 7.89 2.55
N ALA A 116 13.66 7.10 1.84
CA ALA A 116 14.98 7.52 1.34
C ALA A 116 14.90 8.73 0.40
N HIS A 117 13.78 8.86 -0.32
CA HIS A 117 13.50 10.01 -1.21
C HIS A 117 12.68 11.14 -0.55
N GLY A 118 12.43 11.07 0.76
CA GLY A 118 11.70 12.12 1.51
C GLY A 118 10.22 12.22 1.16
N LEU A 119 9.62 11.16 0.62
CA LEU A 119 8.21 11.15 0.20
C LEU A 119 7.24 10.82 1.35
N LEU A 120 7.72 10.32 2.48
CA LEU A 120 6.91 10.05 3.67
C LEU A 120 6.79 11.30 4.55
N THR A 121 6.11 12.32 4.03
CA THR A 121 5.88 13.59 4.73
C THR A 121 4.78 13.45 5.79
N ASP A 122 4.69 14.42 6.71
CA ASP A 122 3.64 14.45 7.74
C ASP A 122 2.23 14.43 7.14
N ASP A 123 2.02 15.05 5.98
CA ASP A 123 0.72 15.07 5.31
C ASP A 123 0.39 13.70 4.69
N VAL A 124 1.39 12.99 4.15
CA VAL A 124 1.25 11.60 3.71
C VAL A 124 0.87 10.72 4.90
N VAL A 125 1.58 10.85 6.02
CA VAL A 125 1.31 10.07 7.24
C VAL A 125 -0.11 10.31 7.75
N LYS A 126 -0.54 11.56 7.84
CA LYS A 126 -1.93 11.90 8.22
C LYS A 126 -2.95 11.33 7.25
N GLY A 127 -2.69 11.43 5.95
CA GLY A 127 -3.56 10.89 4.90
C GLY A 127 -3.73 9.38 4.99
N VAL A 128 -2.63 8.63 5.17
CA VAL A 128 -2.65 7.16 5.35
C VAL A 128 -3.42 6.76 6.61
N VAL A 129 -3.15 7.42 7.75
CA VAL A 129 -3.87 7.15 9.00
C VAL A 129 -5.37 7.42 8.87
N ALA A 130 -5.74 8.51 8.19
CA ALA A 130 -7.14 8.83 7.91
C ALA A 130 -7.78 7.77 7.00
N GLY A 131 -7.05 7.28 5.98
CA GLY A 131 -7.47 6.19 5.10
C GLY A 131 -7.75 4.89 5.84
N VAL A 132 -6.87 4.50 6.74
CA VAL A 132 -7.07 3.33 7.61
C VAL A 132 -8.35 3.49 8.44
N GLN A 133 -8.55 4.64 9.09
CA GLN A 133 -9.73 4.91 9.91
C GLN A 133 -11.04 4.97 9.10
N GLN A 134 -10.97 5.26 7.81
CA GLN A 134 -12.12 5.20 6.91
C GLN A 134 -12.41 3.77 6.43
N THR A 135 -11.37 2.97 6.25
CA THR A 135 -11.47 1.59 5.71
C THR A 135 -11.98 0.60 6.75
N ILE A 136 -11.59 0.75 8.02
CA ILE A 136 -11.93 -0.21 9.08
C ILE A 136 -12.71 0.46 10.21
N SER A 137 -13.79 -0.21 10.66
CA SER A 137 -14.57 0.21 11.83
C SER A 137 -13.84 -0.09 13.14
N LYS A 138 -14.25 0.58 14.23
CA LYS A 138 -13.72 0.31 15.58
C LYS A 138 -13.95 -1.15 15.96
N GLU A 139 -13.01 -1.70 16.72
CA GLU A 139 -13.13 -3.05 17.25
C GLU A 139 -14.25 -3.15 18.28
N THR A 140 -15.17 -4.10 18.10
CA THR A 140 -16.27 -4.41 19.01
C THR A 140 -16.19 -5.84 19.52
N ALA A 141 -16.91 -6.16 20.61
CA ALA A 141 -16.84 -7.49 21.23
C ALA A 141 -17.37 -8.60 20.30
N ASP A 142 -18.36 -8.31 19.47
CA ASP A 142 -19.11 -9.28 18.64
C ASP A 142 -18.72 -9.22 17.16
N ASP A 143 -17.61 -8.57 16.82
CA ASP A 143 -17.23 -8.26 15.45
C ASP A 143 -16.36 -9.36 14.84
N ASN A 144 -16.99 -10.39 14.33
CA ASN A 144 -16.32 -11.46 13.61
C ASN A 144 -16.23 -11.23 12.09
N GLY A 145 -17.04 -10.34 11.52
CA GLY A 145 -17.12 -10.12 10.06
C GLY A 145 -15.95 -9.31 9.49
N GLU A 146 -15.42 -8.33 10.23
CA GLU A 146 -14.36 -7.44 9.78
C GLU A 146 -12.98 -7.72 10.39
N ALA A 147 -12.88 -8.73 11.24
CA ALA A 147 -11.64 -9.00 11.99
C ALA A 147 -10.42 -9.23 11.08
N ALA A 148 -10.61 -9.96 9.98
CA ALA A 148 -9.55 -10.23 9.01
C ALA A 148 -9.12 -8.96 8.26
N LEU A 149 -10.07 -8.18 7.75
CA LEU A 149 -9.80 -6.91 7.06
C LEU A 149 -9.08 -5.94 8.00
N ARG A 150 -9.55 -5.82 9.24
CA ARG A 150 -8.95 -4.97 10.25
C ARG A 150 -7.51 -5.38 10.57
N LEU A 151 -7.27 -6.68 10.77
CA LEU A 151 -5.93 -7.22 11.03
C LEU A 151 -4.97 -6.90 9.88
N LEU A 152 -5.38 -7.16 8.64
CA LEU A 152 -4.54 -6.99 7.47
C LEU A 152 -4.26 -5.50 7.17
N THR A 153 -5.26 -4.64 7.32
CA THR A 153 -5.10 -3.19 7.19
C THR A 153 -4.15 -2.62 8.25
N LEU A 154 -4.24 -3.11 9.48
CA LEU A 154 -3.36 -2.68 10.56
C LEU A 154 -1.95 -3.27 10.42
N LEU A 155 -1.80 -4.46 9.85
CA LEU A 155 -0.48 -5.00 9.51
C LEU A 155 0.22 -4.13 8.44
N ASP A 156 -0.49 -3.71 7.40
CA ASP A 156 0.04 -2.78 6.41
C ASP A 156 0.42 -1.43 7.03
N LEU A 157 -0.41 -0.91 7.94
CA LEU A 157 -0.09 0.31 8.69
C LEU A 157 1.14 0.15 9.59
N GLN A 158 1.33 -1.01 10.25
CA GLN A 158 2.54 -1.30 11.04
C GLN A 158 3.81 -1.16 10.17
N VAL A 159 3.80 -1.80 9.00
CA VAL A 159 4.91 -1.70 8.04
C VAL A 159 5.17 -0.24 7.64
N PHE A 160 4.10 0.50 7.37
CA PHE A 160 4.22 1.92 6.98
C PHE A 160 4.83 2.77 8.10
N VAL A 161 4.31 2.68 9.33
CA VAL A 161 4.80 3.52 10.45
C VAL A 161 6.25 3.22 10.83
N HIS A 162 6.71 1.98 10.64
CA HIS A 162 8.12 1.62 10.84
C HIS A 162 9.05 2.23 9.79
N ALA A 163 8.56 2.52 8.59
CA ALA A 163 9.35 3.16 7.54
C ALA A 163 9.38 4.70 7.65
N VAL A 164 8.43 5.29 8.39
CA VAL A 164 8.36 6.75 8.56
C VAL A 164 9.55 7.25 9.39
N PRO A 165 10.34 8.24 8.90
CA PRO A 165 11.51 8.72 9.62
C PRO A 165 11.19 9.57 10.85
N ASN A 166 9.96 10.09 10.96
CA ASN A 166 9.51 10.93 12.07
C ASN A 166 8.96 10.09 13.21
N ASP A 167 8.78 10.70 14.39
CA ASP A 167 8.18 10.03 15.54
C ASP A 167 6.71 9.66 15.27
N THR A 168 6.41 8.38 15.31
CA THR A 168 5.08 7.80 15.10
C THR A 168 4.41 7.32 16.39
N THR A 169 5.00 7.55 17.55
CA THR A 169 4.52 7.06 18.85
C THR A 169 3.04 7.39 19.09
N ALA A 170 2.62 8.62 18.85
CA ALA A 170 1.23 9.04 19.04
C ALA A 170 0.25 8.30 18.10
N ILE A 171 0.70 7.94 16.89
CA ILE A 171 -0.10 7.15 15.93
C ILE A 171 -0.25 5.72 16.46
N VAL A 172 0.85 5.10 16.85
CA VAL A 172 0.88 3.75 17.43
C VAL A 172 -0.04 3.64 18.64
N GLU A 173 0.08 4.56 19.60
CA GLU A 173 -0.76 4.62 20.80
C GLU A 173 -2.25 4.77 20.44
N LYS A 174 -2.57 5.66 19.50
CA LYS A 174 -3.94 5.87 19.03
C LYS A 174 -4.52 4.61 18.38
N MET A 175 -3.77 3.93 17.53
CA MET A 175 -4.24 2.72 16.84
C MET A 175 -4.38 1.55 17.82
N ALA A 176 -3.45 1.38 18.74
CA ALA A 176 -3.53 0.38 19.80
C ALA A 176 -4.76 0.59 20.71
N ALA A 177 -5.13 1.86 21.00
CA ALA A 177 -6.32 2.17 21.77
C ALA A 177 -7.64 1.92 21.02
N LEU A 178 -7.67 2.17 19.71
CA LEU A 178 -8.86 1.97 18.86
C LEU A 178 -9.09 0.50 18.50
N TYR A 179 -8.01 -0.27 18.33
CA TYR A 179 -8.02 -1.64 17.78
C TYR A 179 -7.13 -2.59 18.60
N PRO A 180 -7.36 -2.76 19.92
CA PRO A 180 -6.39 -3.39 20.81
C PRO A 180 -6.03 -4.82 20.44
N LYS A 181 -6.99 -5.66 20.03
CA LYS A 181 -6.74 -7.05 19.66
C LYS A 181 -6.07 -7.15 18.28
N ALA A 182 -6.63 -6.46 17.29
CA ALA A 182 -6.13 -6.49 15.92
C ALA A 182 -4.75 -5.85 15.81
N TRP A 183 -4.50 -4.73 16.51
CA TRP A 183 -3.19 -4.09 16.59
C TRP A 183 -2.13 -5.02 17.19
N SER A 184 -2.42 -5.64 18.34
CA SER A 184 -1.50 -6.60 18.96
C SER A 184 -1.23 -7.84 18.10
N ALA A 185 -2.24 -8.30 17.34
CA ALA A 185 -2.06 -9.41 16.41
C ALA A 185 -1.20 -8.99 15.20
N ALA A 186 -1.44 -7.81 14.62
CA ALA A 186 -0.65 -7.25 13.53
C ALA A 186 0.82 -7.08 13.93
N GLU A 187 1.10 -6.54 15.12
CA GLU A 187 2.45 -6.38 15.66
C GLU A 187 3.18 -7.73 15.77
N LYS A 188 2.54 -8.76 16.31
CA LYS A 188 3.12 -10.10 16.38
C LYS A 188 3.46 -10.68 15.01
N ILE A 189 2.60 -10.45 14.02
CA ILE A 189 2.85 -10.90 12.64
C ILE A 189 4.01 -10.11 12.04
N ALA A 190 4.05 -8.78 12.18
CA ALA A 190 5.14 -7.94 11.69
C ALA A 190 6.50 -8.38 12.25
N ILE A 191 6.57 -8.64 13.56
CA ILE A 191 7.77 -9.17 14.23
C ILE A 191 8.15 -10.56 13.67
N ALA A 192 7.17 -11.46 13.52
CA ALA A 192 7.41 -12.81 12.98
C ALA A 192 7.91 -12.78 11.53
N MET A 193 7.43 -11.84 10.73
CA MET A 193 7.89 -11.61 9.35
C MET A 193 9.27 -10.95 9.28
N LYS A 194 9.80 -10.47 10.40
CA LYS A 194 11.08 -9.73 10.50
C LYS A 194 11.15 -8.54 9.54
N ILE A 195 10.06 -7.84 9.43
CA ILE A 195 9.93 -6.68 8.52
C ILE A 195 10.97 -5.61 8.88
N ASP A 196 11.35 -5.52 10.15
CA ASP A 196 12.29 -4.50 10.66
C ASP A 196 13.77 -4.79 10.32
N ASP A 197 14.16 -6.07 10.12
CA ASP A 197 15.57 -6.47 10.11
C ASP A 197 16.12 -6.86 8.72
N ARG A 198 15.31 -7.08 7.70
CA ARG A 198 15.75 -7.80 6.49
C ARG A 198 15.64 -7.07 5.15
N TYR A 199 15.04 -5.89 5.11
CA TYR A 199 14.82 -5.23 3.84
C TYR A 199 15.26 -3.78 3.83
#